data_8a257ff595f6bea2e02f99b9f8beb8ee
#
_entry.id   8a257ff595f6bea2e02f99b9f8beb8ee
#
_cell.length_a   1.000
_cell.length_b   1.000
_cell.length_c   1.000
_cell.angle_alpha   90.00
_cell.angle_beta   90.00
_cell.angle_gamma   90.00
#
_symmetry.space_group_name_H-M   'P 1'
#
loop_
_entity.id
_entity.type
_entity.pdbx_description
1 polymer ?
#
loop_
_entity_poly.entity_id
_entity_poly.type
_entity_poly.pdbx_seq_one_letter_code
_entity_poly.pdbx_strand_id
1 'polypeptide(L)'
;MHFQKLIIGFCAAIFFFTACNKDNASTADASSTGTGGSLARFTISGDYLYLADYSTLKVFDISNPDAPVTKPEVPVGMGVETIFPYKDKLFIGSTQGMYIYSLANPAAPVKLGSVLHIRSCDPVVANDSVSYTTLRGGTACGPAESGLYIYDIKNITAPVLTKMFPLTTPYGLGLADSVVFVCRGSVGLSAINVKNPANPVVMYTKNDGNYMDVIYYDNMLICYVQTGIIIYDATDLKNITKIGTVNY
;
A
#
# COMPACT_ATOMS: atom_id res chain seq x y z
N MET A 1 68.16 25.44 -53.99
CA MET A 1 67.22 24.51 -54.66
C MET A 1 66.88 23.38 -53.70
N HIS A 2 65.89 23.61 -52.82
CA HIS A 2 65.35 22.50 -52.00
C HIS A 2 63.86 22.73 -51.79
N PHE A 3 63.10 21.81 -52.35
CA PHE A 3 61.65 21.76 -52.22
C PHE A 3 61.30 21.16 -50.85
N GLN A 4 60.67 21.92 -49.98
CA GLN A 4 60.11 21.42 -48.76
C GLN A 4 58.62 21.15 -48.99
N LYS A 5 58.25 19.85 -48.95
CA LYS A 5 56.86 19.40 -49.03
C LYS A 5 56.16 19.62 -47.69
N LEU A 6 55.13 20.45 -47.69
CA LEU A 6 54.25 20.67 -46.58
C LEU A 6 53.22 19.55 -46.53
N ILE A 7 53.26 18.70 -45.50
CA ILE A 7 52.26 17.69 -45.22
C ILE A 7 51.21 18.29 -44.32
N ILE A 8 50.01 18.56 -44.85
CA ILE A 8 48.85 18.99 -44.06
C ILE A 8 48.24 17.74 -43.45
N GLY A 9 48.42 17.57 -42.14
CA GLY A 9 47.72 16.52 -41.36
C GLY A 9 46.27 16.90 -41.12
N PHE A 10 45.34 16.15 -41.73
CA PHE A 10 43.93 16.28 -41.54
C PHE A 10 43.53 15.50 -40.23
N CYS A 11 43.40 16.18 -39.12
CA CYS A 11 42.86 15.58 -37.89
C CYS A 11 41.36 15.43 -38.02
N ALA A 12 40.90 14.23 -38.37
CA ALA A 12 39.47 13.86 -38.26
C ALA A 12 39.10 13.69 -36.78
N ALA A 13 38.41 14.65 -36.22
CA ALA A 13 37.80 14.57 -34.89
C ALA A 13 36.61 13.60 -34.96
N ILE A 14 36.78 12.37 -34.51
CA ILE A 14 35.71 11.39 -34.36
C ILE A 14 34.94 11.76 -33.09
N PHE A 15 33.77 12.41 -33.25
CA PHE A 15 32.80 12.58 -32.18
C PHE A 15 32.13 11.22 -31.90
N PHE A 16 32.53 10.57 -30.82
CA PHE A 16 31.76 9.46 -30.24
C PHE A 16 30.47 10.02 -29.65
N PHE A 17 29.37 9.91 -30.40
CA PHE A 17 28.06 10.01 -29.81
C PHE A 17 27.83 8.76 -28.97
N THR A 18 28.03 8.86 -27.64
CA THR A 18 27.47 7.86 -26.73
C THR A 18 25.96 8.02 -26.77
N ALA A 19 25.30 7.24 -27.64
CA ALA A 19 23.88 7.04 -27.54
C ALA A 19 23.63 6.39 -26.17
N CYS A 20 22.89 7.09 -25.29
CA CYS A 20 22.26 6.49 -24.13
C CYS A 20 21.42 5.32 -24.67
N ASN A 21 21.86 4.09 -24.46
CA ASN A 21 21.00 2.94 -24.61
C ASN A 21 19.85 3.12 -23.62
N LYS A 22 18.66 3.30 -24.15
CA LYS A 22 17.43 3.15 -23.40
C LYS A 22 17.45 1.70 -22.91
N ASP A 23 17.77 1.51 -21.62
CA ASP A 23 17.71 0.20 -21.01
C ASP A 23 16.36 -0.39 -21.39
N ASN A 24 16.38 -1.59 -21.94
CA ASN A 24 15.19 -2.37 -22.20
C ASN A 24 14.48 -2.48 -20.83
N ALA A 25 13.41 -1.73 -20.67
CA ALA A 25 12.49 -1.98 -19.58
C ALA A 25 12.11 -3.46 -19.73
N SER A 26 12.61 -4.28 -18.81
CA SER A 26 12.14 -5.65 -18.67
C SER A 26 10.62 -5.54 -18.65
N THR A 27 9.96 -6.33 -19.48
CA THR A 27 8.52 -6.48 -19.47
C THR A 27 8.13 -6.82 -18.03
N ALA A 28 7.75 -5.78 -17.27
CA ALA A 28 7.14 -5.96 -15.96
C ALA A 28 5.88 -6.78 -16.22
N ASP A 29 5.78 -7.93 -15.56
CA ASP A 29 4.54 -8.71 -15.57
C ASP A 29 3.37 -7.76 -15.28
N ALA A 30 2.34 -7.80 -16.13
CA ALA A 30 1.18 -6.91 -16.12
C ALA A 30 0.28 -7.07 -14.89
N SER A 31 0.82 -7.53 -13.76
CA SER A 31 0.15 -7.67 -12.47
C SER A 31 0.78 -6.84 -11.34
N SER A 32 1.63 -5.83 -11.66
CA SER A 32 2.18 -4.97 -10.63
C SER A 32 1.09 -4.06 -10.08
N THR A 33 0.53 -4.42 -8.94
CA THR A 33 -0.26 -3.50 -8.12
C THR A 33 0.72 -2.52 -7.47
N GLY A 34 0.43 -1.21 -7.55
CA GLY A 34 1.19 -0.22 -6.79
C GLY A 34 1.07 -0.50 -5.29
N THR A 35 2.20 -0.54 -4.60
CA THR A 35 2.20 -0.78 -3.15
C THR A 35 1.99 0.55 -2.43
N GLY A 36 0.75 0.78 -1.98
CA GLY A 36 0.39 1.92 -1.12
C GLY A 36 0.35 1.51 0.36
N GLY A 37 0.50 2.47 1.27
CA GLY A 37 0.21 2.26 2.69
C GLY A 37 -1.29 2.05 2.92
N SER A 38 -1.66 1.50 4.06
CA SER A 38 -3.05 1.21 4.40
C SER A 38 -3.90 2.47 4.62
N LEU A 39 -3.26 3.63 4.77
CA LEU A 39 -3.90 4.95 4.83
C LEU A 39 -3.98 5.64 3.45
N ALA A 40 -3.57 4.97 2.37
CA ALA A 40 -3.60 5.56 1.04
C ALA A 40 -5.04 5.75 0.54
N ARG A 41 -5.29 6.90 -0.11
CA ARG A 41 -6.56 7.21 -0.78
C ARG A 41 -6.55 6.93 -2.28
N PHE A 42 -5.40 6.54 -2.81
CA PHE A 42 -5.27 6.16 -4.21
C PHE A 42 -4.35 4.96 -4.35
N THR A 43 -4.53 4.22 -5.42
CA THR A 43 -3.70 3.06 -5.75
C THR A 43 -3.68 2.83 -7.26
N ILE A 44 -2.64 2.13 -7.72
CA ILE A 44 -2.55 1.66 -9.10
C ILE A 44 -2.69 0.13 -9.08
N SER A 45 -3.49 -0.38 -10.00
CA SER A 45 -3.59 -1.81 -10.27
C SER A 45 -3.65 -2.03 -11.79
N GLY A 46 -2.63 -2.67 -12.33
CA GLY A 46 -2.40 -2.73 -13.78
C GLY A 46 -2.32 -1.32 -14.39
N ASP A 47 -3.04 -1.12 -15.48
CA ASP A 47 -3.08 0.17 -16.20
C ASP A 47 -4.13 1.16 -15.66
N TYR A 48 -4.59 0.98 -14.41
CA TYR A 48 -5.63 1.83 -13.84
C TYR A 48 -5.20 2.45 -12.52
N LEU A 49 -5.45 3.76 -12.40
CA LEU A 49 -5.37 4.51 -11.15
C LEU A 49 -6.77 4.63 -10.55
N TYR A 50 -6.88 4.29 -9.28
CA TYR A 50 -8.09 4.40 -8.47
C TYR A 50 -7.88 5.44 -7.39
N LEU A 51 -8.80 6.39 -7.27
CA LEU A 51 -8.80 7.43 -6.24
C LEU A 51 -10.11 7.35 -5.45
N ALA A 52 -9.99 7.11 -4.15
CA ALA A 52 -11.10 7.16 -3.21
C ALA A 52 -11.43 8.62 -2.85
N ASP A 53 -12.66 9.05 -3.14
CA ASP A 53 -13.16 10.40 -2.89
C ASP A 53 -14.47 10.32 -2.12
N TYR A 54 -14.42 10.57 -0.83
CA TYR A 54 -15.48 10.55 0.18
C TYR A 54 -16.63 9.54 -0.01
N SER A 55 -17.26 9.47 -1.18
CA SER A 55 -18.40 8.58 -1.49
C SER A 55 -18.27 7.84 -2.82
N THR A 56 -17.23 8.12 -3.60
CA THR A 56 -17.02 7.55 -4.93
C THR A 56 -15.60 7.04 -5.10
N LEU A 57 -15.44 6.10 -6.03
CA LEU A 57 -14.16 5.67 -6.56
C LEU A 57 -14.02 6.28 -7.97
N LYS A 58 -13.07 7.18 -8.13
CA LYS A 58 -12.68 7.72 -9.43
C LYS A 58 -11.69 6.78 -10.08
N VAL A 59 -11.91 6.48 -11.34
CA VAL A 59 -11.12 5.50 -12.11
C VAL A 59 -10.51 6.20 -13.31
N PHE A 60 -9.22 6.01 -13.50
CA PHE A 60 -8.46 6.56 -14.62
C PHE A 60 -7.69 5.43 -15.31
N ASP A 61 -7.84 5.33 -16.62
CA ASP A 61 -7.01 4.51 -17.46
C ASP A 61 -5.69 5.26 -17.70
N ILE A 62 -4.61 4.69 -17.27
CA ILE A 62 -3.24 5.22 -17.36
C ILE A 62 -2.36 4.36 -18.26
N SER A 63 -2.94 3.53 -19.12
CA SER A 63 -2.20 2.74 -20.12
C SER A 63 -1.33 3.63 -21.02
N ASN A 64 -1.77 4.87 -21.25
CA ASN A 64 -0.94 5.93 -21.78
C ASN A 64 -0.78 7.02 -20.70
N PRO A 65 0.36 7.06 -19.96
CA PRO A 65 0.57 8.03 -18.90
C PRO A 65 0.57 9.49 -19.34
N ASP A 66 0.88 9.76 -20.61
CA ASP A 66 0.90 11.12 -21.17
C ASP A 66 -0.52 11.63 -21.51
N ALA A 67 -1.50 10.73 -21.56
CA ALA A 67 -2.90 11.04 -21.86
C ALA A 67 -3.87 10.16 -21.07
N PRO A 68 -3.97 10.32 -19.74
CA PRO A 68 -4.90 9.55 -18.90
C PRO A 68 -6.36 9.76 -19.31
N VAL A 69 -7.15 8.69 -19.28
CA VAL A 69 -8.58 8.73 -19.65
C VAL A 69 -9.45 8.46 -18.44
N THR A 70 -10.31 9.41 -18.08
CA THR A 70 -11.29 9.24 -17.01
C THR A 70 -12.35 8.21 -17.42
N LYS A 71 -12.66 7.27 -16.52
CA LYS A 71 -13.76 6.32 -16.64
C LYS A 71 -14.94 6.76 -15.76
N PRO A 72 -16.12 6.16 -15.92
CA PRO A 72 -17.26 6.44 -15.04
C PRO A 72 -16.92 6.24 -13.57
N GLU A 73 -17.39 7.16 -12.72
CA GLU A 73 -17.23 7.04 -11.26
C GLU A 73 -18.08 5.87 -10.71
N VAL A 74 -17.54 5.18 -9.70
CA VAL A 74 -18.22 4.06 -9.04
C VAL A 74 -18.69 4.52 -7.66
N PRO A 75 -20.00 4.56 -7.36
CA PRO A 75 -20.49 4.82 -6.01
C PRO A 75 -20.01 3.75 -5.04
N VAL A 76 -19.42 4.15 -3.93
CA VAL A 76 -18.90 3.21 -2.91
C VAL A 76 -19.77 3.23 -1.65
N GLY A 77 -19.98 4.38 -1.10
CA GLY A 77 -20.64 4.63 0.18
C GLY A 77 -20.08 5.91 0.80
N MET A 78 -20.53 6.27 1.97
CA MET A 78 -20.09 7.51 2.62
C MET A 78 -18.82 7.29 3.48
N GLY A 79 -18.00 8.34 3.56
CA GLY A 79 -16.85 8.36 4.44
C GLY A 79 -15.72 7.43 4.03
N VAL A 80 -15.51 7.25 2.72
CA VAL A 80 -14.38 6.47 2.19
C VAL A 80 -13.07 7.16 2.56
N GLU A 81 -12.16 6.41 3.18
CA GLU A 81 -10.91 6.94 3.71
C GLU A 81 -9.68 6.27 3.14
N THR A 82 -9.75 4.97 2.85
CA THR A 82 -8.57 4.18 2.46
C THR A 82 -8.90 3.21 1.35
N ILE A 83 -7.88 2.83 0.57
CA ILE A 83 -7.99 1.88 -0.53
C ILE A 83 -6.74 0.97 -0.54
N PHE A 84 -6.97 -0.32 -0.60
CA PHE A 84 -5.93 -1.33 -0.65
C PHE A 84 -6.18 -2.33 -1.78
N PRO A 85 -5.28 -2.44 -2.76
CA PRO A 85 -5.38 -3.41 -3.83
C PRO A 85 -4.82 -4.77 -3.37
N TYR A 86 -5.51 -5.84 -3.71
CA TYR A 86 -4.99 -7.18 -3.57
C TYR A 86 -5.47 -8.06 -4.73
N LYS A 87 -4.55 -8.50 -5.58
CA LYS A 87 -4.85 -9.26 -6.80
C LYS A 87 -5.90 -8.54 -7.66
N ASP A 88 -7.00 -9.21 -7.95
CA ASP A 88 -8.14 -8.72 -8.73
C ASP A 88 -9.21 -8.01 -7.89
N LYS A 89 -8.83 -7.49 -6.73
CA LYS A 89 -9.77 -6.86 -5.79
C LYS A 89 -9.26 -5.54 -5.23
N LEU A 90 -10.20 -4.66 -4.88
CA LEU A 90 -9.96 -3.49 -4.05
C LEU A 90 -10.70 -3.66 -2.72
N PHE A 91 -9.97 -3.48 -1.63
CA PHE A 91 -10.51 -3.34 -0.29
C PHE A 91 -10.57 -1.85 0.05
N ILE A 92 -11.74 -1.37 0.41
CA ILE A 92 -11.98 0.04 0.65
C ILE A 92 -12.46 0.20 2.09
N GLY A 93 -11.68 0.89 2.89
CA GLY A 93 -12.04 1.28 4.25
C GLY A 93 -12.84 2.58 4.26
N SER A 94 -13.87 2.63 5.09
CA SER A 94 -14.72 3.80 5.27
C SER A 94 -15.08 3.99 6.73
N THR A 95 -15.66 5.15 7.07
CA THR A 95 -16.17 5.39 8.42
C THR A 95 -17.34 4.48 8.82
N GLN A 96 -17.89 3.68 7.90
CA GLN A 96 -19.06 2.83 8.13
C GLN A 96 -18.75 1.34 7.97
N GLY A 97 -17.56 1.00 7.46
CA GLY A 97 -17.19 -0.39 7.23
C GLY A 97 -16.16 -0.59 6.14
N MET A 98 -15.91 -1.85 5.83
CA MET A 98 -15.05 -2.28 4.74
C MET A 98 -15.92 -2.72 3.55
N TYR A 99 -15.58 -2.24 2.36
CA TYR A 99 -16.19 -2.67 1.11
C TYR A 99 -15.17 -3.42 0.25
N ILE A 100 -15.63 -4.41 -0.50
CA ILE A 100 -14.77 -5.22 -1.38
C ILE A 100 -15.31 -5.13 -2.80
N TYR A 101 -14.45 -4.74 -3.74
CA TYR A 101 -14.78 -4.57 -5.15
C TYR A 101 -13.94 -5.50 -6.02
N SER A 102 -14.55 -6.04 -7.07
CA SER A 102 -13.86 -6.81 -8.13
C SER A 102 -13.23 -5.88 -9.13
N LEU A 103 -12.03 -6.21 -9.58
CA LEU A 103 -11.33 -5.62 -10.72
C LEU A 103 -11.38 -6.52 -11.97
N ALA A 104 -12.31 -7.49 -12.06
CA ALA A 104 -12.50 -8.28 -13.28
C ALA A 104 -12.78 -7.41 -14.51
N ASN A 105 -13.44 -6.26 -14.31
CA ASN A 105 -13.46 -5.14 -15.24
C ASN A 105 -12.82 -3.94 -14.53
N PRO A 106 -11.51 -3.67 -14.78
CA PRO A 106 -10.78 -2.62 -14.07
C PRO A 106 -11.34 -1.21 -14.32
N ALA A 107 -11.94 -0.96 -15.49
CA ALA A 107 -12.55 0.34 -15.83
C ALA A 107 -13.85 0.61 -15.07
N ALA A 108 -14.51 -0.43 -14.53
CA ALA A 108 -15.78 -0.34 -13.83
C ALA A 108 -15.84 -1.38 -12.69
N PRO A 109 -15.14 -1.16 -11.57
CA PRO A 109 -15.16 -2.05 -10.41
C PRO A 109 -16.57 -2.31 -9.89
N VAL A 110 -16.86 -3.57 -9.53
CA VAL A 110 -18.17 -4.00 -9.05
C VAL A 110 -18.08 -4.49 -7.62
N LYS A 111 -18.97 -4.02 -6.75
CA LYS A 111 -19.04 -4.44 -5.36
C LYS A 111 -19.32 -5.94 -5.25
N LEU A 112 -18.48 -6.66 -4.51
CA LEU A 112 -18.63 -8.08 -4.19
C LEU A 112 -19.26 -8.28 -2.81
N GLY A 113 -18.81 -7.54 -1.81
CA GLY A 113 -19.24 -7.71 -0.44
C GLY A 113 -18.92 -6.49 0.43
N SER A 114 -19.36 -6.55 1.67
CA SER A 114 -19.03 -5.53 2.67
C SER A 114 -19.24 -6.05 4.08
N VAL A 115 -18.50 -5.45 5.03
CA VAL A 115 -18.76 -5.55 6.46
C VAL A 115 -19.08 -4.16 6.97
N LEU A 116 -20.20 -4.02 7.66
CA LEU A 116 -20.53 -2.79 8.36
C LEU A 116 -20.12 -2.91 9.83
N HIS A 117 -19.67 -1.85 10.41
CA HIS A 117 -19.34 -1.75 11.83
C HIS A 117 -19.72 -0.39 12.40
N ILE A 118 -19.57 -0.25 13.70
CA ILE A 118 -19.74 1.04 14.38
C ILE A 118 -18.72 2.01 13.79
N ARG A 119 -19.14 3.25 13.54
CA ARG A 119 -18.34 4.31 12.92
C ARG A 119 -16.93 4.38 13.48
N SER A 120 -15.93 4.27 12.59
CA SER A 120 -14.51 4.34 12.91
C SER A 120 -13.70 4.72 11.67
N CYS A 121 -12.41 4.97 11.81
CA CYS A 121 -11.48 5.20 10.70
C CYS A 121 -10.73 3.90 10.40
N ASP A 122 -10.75 3.43 9.18
CA ASP A 122 -10.46 2.04 8.82
C ASP A 122 -9.36 1.85 7.79
N PRO A 123 -8.10 1.90 8.15
CA PRO A 123 -7.06 1.29 7.35
C PRO A 123 -7.31 -0.22 7.19
N VAL A 124 -7.12 -0.74 5.98
CA VAL A 124 -7.32 -2.16 5.67
C VAL A 124 -6.17 -2.74 4.87
N VAL A 125 -5.80 -3.98 5.19
CA VAL A 125 -4.97 -4.85 4.35
C VAL A 125 -5.61 -6.23 4.29
N ALA A 126 -5.31 -7.00 3.24
CA ALA A 126 -5.92 -8.31 3.05
C ALA A 126 -4.97 -9.28 2.35
N ASN A 127 -5.28 -10.58 2.49
CA ASN A 127 -4.76 -11.67 1.67
C ASN A 127 -5.94 -12.48 1.08
N ASP A 128 -5.68 -13.69 0.58
CA ASP A 128 -6.69 -14.53 -0.08
C ASP A 128 -7.88 -14.92 0.82
N SER A 129 -7.69 -14.97 2.12
CA SER A 129 -8.67 -15.54 3.06
C SER A 129 -9.03 -14.67 4.24
N VAL A 130 -8.22 -13.64 4.50
CA VAL A 130 -8.36 -12.82 5.71
C VAL A 130 -8.12 -11.36 5.38
N SER A 131 -8.97 -10.46 5.89
CA SER A 131 -8.68 -9.04 5.94
C SER A 131 -8.45 -8.57 7.37
N TYR A 132 -7.59 -7.58 7.51
CA TYR A 132 -7.17 -6.97 8.76
C TYR A 132 -7.47 -5.49 8.70
N THR A 133 -8.15 -4.98 9.72
CA THR A 133 -8.55 -3.56 9.80
C THR A 133 -8.21 -3.05 11.19
N THR A 134 -7.61 -1.88 11.28
CA THR A 134 -7.40 -1.22 12.57
C THR A 134 -8.51 -0.21 12.82
N LEU A 135 -9.25 -0.39 13.92
CA LEU A 135 -10.26 0.58 14.37
C LEU A 135 -9.74 1.34 15.59
N ARG A 136 -9.91 2.65 15.56
CA ARG A 136 -9.52 3.54 16.67
C ARG A 136 -10.72 4.22 17.26
N GLY A 137 -11.13 3.75 18.43
CA GLY A 137 -12.22 4.33 19.20
C GLY A 137 -11.82 5.57 20.01
N GLY A 138 -12.83 6.22 20.61
CA GLY A 138 -12.62 7.38 21.49
C GLY A 138 -12.15 8.65 20.78
N THR A 139 -12.30 8.75 19.46
CA THR A 139 -11.91 9.89 18.62
C THR A 139 -13.11 10.40 17.83
N ALA A 140 -12.90 11.45 17.00
CA ALA A 140 -13.90 11.89 16.01
C ALA A 140 -14.32 10.77 15.04
N CYS A 141 -13.51 9.71 14.91
CA CYS A 141 -13.83 8.53 14.11
C CYS A 141 -14.94 7.67 14.71
N GLY A 142 -15.21 7.74 16.01
CA GLY A 142 -16.37 7.07 16.62
C GLY A 142 -16.09 6.26 17.88
N PRO A 143 -17.11 5.55 18.39
CA PRO A 143 -17.09 4.85 19.67
C PRO A 143 -16.57 3.39 19.60
N ALA A 144 -16.06 2.93 18.47
CA ALA A 144 -15.56 1.56 18.34
C ALA A 144 -14.49 1.24 19.39
N GLU A 145 -14.38 -0.01 19.81
CA GLU A 145 -13.25 -0.45 20.61
C GLU A 145 -11.97 -0.43 19.76
N SER A 146 -10.88 0.12 20.32
CA SER A 146 -9.60 0.20 19.64
C SER A 146 -8.97 -1.19 19.50
N GLY A 147 -8.57 -1.57 18.30
CA GLY A 147 -7.97 -2.87 18.07
C GLY A 147 -7.70 -3.22 16.62
N LEU A 148 -7.17 -4.42 16.44
CA LEU A 148 -7.05 -5.10 15.15
C LEU A 148 -8.27 -6.01 14.97
N TYR A 149 -9.07 -5.73 13.97
CA TYR A 149 -10.25 -6.51 13.59
C TYR A 149 -9.87 -7.43 12.44
N ILE A 150 -10.16 -8.72 12.59
CA ILE A 150 -9.73 -9.78 11.70
C ILE A 150 -10.99 -10.46 11.14
N TYR A 151 -11.15 -10.39 9.81
CA TYR A 151 -12.32 -10.94 9.13
C TYR A 151 -11.92 -12.12 8.25
N ASP A 152 -12.65 -13.23 8.34
CA ASP A 152 -12.62 -14.29 7.32
C ASP A 152 -13.34 -13.78 6.06
N ILE A 153 -12.62 -13.75 4.94
CA ILE A 153 -13.10 -13.31 3.63
C ILE A 153 -13.11 -14.43 2.59
N LYS A 154 -13.02 -15.70 3.00
CA LYS A 154 -13.13 -16.83 2.08
C LYS A 154 -14.45 -16.80 1.32
N ASN A 155 -15.54 -16.45 1.99
CA ASN A 155 -16.75 -16.01 1.33
C ASN A 155 -16.73 -14.49 1.17
N ILE A 156 -16.23 -14.03 0.03
CA ILE A 156 -16.02 -12.61 -0.25
C ILE A 156 -17.31 -11.78 -0.23
N THR A 157 -18.46 -12.40 -0.47
CA THR A 157 -19.77 -11.73 -0.47
C THR A 157 -20.39 -11.59 0.92
N ALA A 158 -19.88 -12.34 1.89
CA ALA A 158 -20.33 -12.32 3.27
C ALA A 158 -19.12 -12.48 4.24
N PRO A 159 -18.24 -11.49 4.35
CA PRO A 159 -17.13 -11.54 5.27
C PRO A 159 -17.61 -11.64 6.73
N VAL A 160 -16.88 -12.38 7.57
CA VAL A 160 -17.26 -12.63 8.97
C VAL A 160 -16.15 -12.20 9.92
N LEU A 161 -16.48 -11.42 10.95
CA LEU A 161 -15.53 -11.07 12.01
C LEU A 161 -15.13 -12.34 12.78
N THR A 162 -13.85 -12.69 12.69
CA THR A 162 -13.27 -13.84 13.38
C THR A 162 -12.76 -13.44 14.77
N LYS A 163 -12.13 -12.26 14.86
CA LYS A 163 -11.47 -11.80 16.09
C LYS A 163 -11.37 -10.29 16.14
N MET A 164 -11.65 -9.71 17.29
CA MET A 164 -11.17 -8.40 17.68
C MET A 164 -10.00 -8.61 18.66
N PHE A 165 -8.84 -8.06 18.32
CA PHE A 165 -7.64 -8.09 19.14
C PHE A 165 -7.37 -6.70 19.71
N PRO A 166 -7.52 -6.47 21.02
CA PRO A 166 -7.42 -5.14 21.61
C PRO A 166 -6.02 -4.55 21.43
N LEU A 167 -5.96 -3.32 20.92
CA LEU A 167 -4.74 -2.53 20.79
C LEU A 167 -5.04 -1.07 21.13
N THR A 168 -4.18 -0.45 21.90
CA THR A 168 -4.26 0.99 22.16
C THR A 168 -3.72 1.76 20.96
N THR A 169 -4.41 2.83 20.58
CA THR A 169 -4.00 3.80 19.54
C THR A 169 -3.51 3.18 18.21
N PRO A 170 -4.26 2.23 17.59
CA PRO A 170 -3.87 1.71 16.28
C PRO A 170 -4.08 2.77 15.20
N TYR A 171 -3.14 2.84 14.25
CA TYR A 171 -3.16 3.65 13.03
C TYR A 171 -3.06 2.76 11.80
N GLY A 172 -2.23 3.11 10.83
CA GLY A 172 -1.98 2.30 9.64
C GLY A 172 -1.38 0.93 9.96
N LEU A 173 -1.52 0.01 9.02
CA LEU A 173 -1.00 -1.35 9.14
C LEU A 173 -0.45 -1.86 7.80
N GLY A 174 0.47 -2.82 7.88
CA GLY A 174 1.05 -3.53 6.75
C GLY A 174 1.02 -5.02 6.97
N LEU A 175 0.88 -5.80 5.90
CA LEU A 175 0.87 -7.26 5.95
C LEU A 175 2.09 -7.82 5.21
N ALA A 176 2.83 -8.67 5.90
CA ALA A 176 3.94 -9.43 5.37
C ALA A 176 3.75 -10.90 5.75
N ASP A 177 3.46 -11.76 4.78
CA ASP A 177 3.16 -13.18 5.01
C ASP A 177 2.13 -13.39 6.12
N SER A 178 2.54 -13.92 7.26
CA SER A 178 1.70 -14.17 8.44
C SER A 178 1.93 -13.18 9.60
N VAL A 179 2.51 -12.02 9.31
CA VAL A 179 2.76 -10.95 10.27
C VAL A 179 2.05 -9.67 9.85
N VAL A 180 1.18 -9.16 10.72
CA VAL A 180 0.61 -7.82 10.59
C VAL A 180 1.45 -6.85 11.42
N PHE A 181 1.98 -5.82 10.77
CA PHE A 181 2.64 -4.70 11.41
C PHE A 181 1.60 -3.61 11.67
N VAL A 182 1.40 -3.23 12.91
CA VAL A 182 0.44 -2.19 13.29
C VAL A 182 1.18 -0.99 13.86
N CYS A 183 1.00 0.16 13.23
CA CYS A 183 1.45 1.45 13.73
C CYS A 183 0.58 1.87 14.91
N ARG A 184 1.20 2.29 16.02
CA ARG A 184 0.49 2.63 17.26
C ARG A 184 0.93 3.97 17.85
N GLY A 185 1.27 4.92 16.98
CA GLY A 185 1.75 6.22 17.37
C GLY A 185 3.00 6.15 18.24
N SER A 186 3.00 6.81 19.39
CA SER A 186 4.11 6.82 20.34
C SER A 186 4.34 5.49 21.06
N VAL A 187 3.40 4.56 21.01
CA VAL A 187 3.60 3.19 21.53
C VAL A 187 4.61 2.43 20.64
N GLY A 188 4.61 2.74 19.33
CA GLY A 188 5.57 2.16 18.39
C GLY A 188 4.93 1.35 17.25
N LEU A 189 5.73 0.51 16.59
CA LEU A 189 5.34 -0.43 15.57
C LEU A 189 5.26 -1.84 16.17
N SER A 190 4.07 -2.41 16.26
CA SER A 190 3.86 -3.78 16.78
C SER A 190 3.81 -4.79 15.65
N ALA A 191 4.66 -5.83 15.73
CA ALA A 191 4.59 -7.00 14.86
C ALA A 191 3.70 -8.07 15.52
N ILE A 192 2.65 -8.47 14.82
CA ILE A 192 1.63 -9.39 15.32
C ILE A 192 1.61 -10.64 14.44
N ASN A 193 1.90 -11.79 15.01
CA ASN A 193 1.75 -13.07 14.32
C ASN A 193 0.26 -13.38 14.18
N VAL A 194 -0.20 -13.54 12.95
CA VAL A 194 -1.57 -13.85 12.57
C VAL A 194 -1.69 -15.15 11.78
N LYS A 195 -0.68 -16.03 11.88
CA LYS A 195 -0.73 -17.36 11.26
C LYS A 195 -1.98 -18.13 11.68
N ASN A 196 -2.41 -17.95 12.93
CA ASN A 196 -3.74 -18.34 13.40
C ASN A 196 -4.58 -17.07 13.65
N PRO A 197 -5.45 -16.66 12.72
CA PRO A 197 -6.23 -15.43 12.83
C PRO A 197 -7.16 -15.36 14.05
N ALA A 198 -7.57 -16.50 14.58
CA ALA A 198 -8.40 -16.58 15.79
C ALA A 198 -7.59 -16.31 17.09
N ASN A 199 -6.27 -16.48 17.05
CA ASN A 199 -5.38 -16.31 18.19
C ASN A 199 -4.12 -15.50 17.79
N PRO A 200 -4.25 -14.21 17.47
CA PRO A 200 -3.13 -13.34 17.15
C PRO A 200 -2.24 -13.12 18.38
N VAL A 201 -0.93 -12.99 18.17
CA VAL A 201 0.05 -12.82 19.24
C VAL A 201 1.03 -11.71 18.88
N VAL A 202 1.22 -10.73 19.76
CA VAL A 202 2.27 -9.72 19.61
C VAL A 202 3.63 -10.41 19.78
N MET A 203 4.46 -10.32 18.76
CA MET A 203 5.82 -10.86 18.76
C MET A 203 6.80 -9.89 19.43
N TYR A 204 6.73 -8.62 19.00
CA TYR A 204 7.54 -7.53 19.55
C TYR A 204 6.94 -6.18 19.16
N THR A 205 7.48 -5.11 19.75
CA THR A 205 7.16 -3.71 19.38
C THR A 205 8.46 -2.92 19.26
N LYS A 206 8.66 -2.23 18.13
CA LYS A 206 9.71 -1.21 17.95
C LYS A 206 9.15 0.13 18.44
N ASN A 207 9.86 0.79 19.34
CA ASN A 207 9.41 2.03 20.00
C ASN A 207 10.37 3.22 19.74
N ASP A 208 11.10 3.16 18.64
CA ASP A 208 12.10 4.16 18.24
C ASP A 208 11.51 5.24 17.31
N GLY A 209 10.18 5.40 17.28
CA GLY A 209 9.47 6.42 16.52
C GLY A 209 7.99 6.54 16.91
N ASN A 210 7.35 7.61 16.42
CA ASN A 210 5.90 7.80 16.49
C ASN A 210 5.28 7.36 15.16
N TYR A 211 4.84 6.10 15.10
CA TYR A 211 4.47 5.40 13.86
C TYR A 211 3.02 5.67 13.45
N MET A 212 2.82 6.09 12.21
CA MET A 212 1.51 6.45 11.64
C MET A 212 1.05 5.49 10.56
N ASP A 213 1.94 5.09 9.62
CA ASP A 213 1.63 4.13 8.56
C ASP A 213 2.85 3.29 8.20
N VAL A 214 2.64 2.15 7.56
CA VAL A 214 3.70 1.23 7.17
C VAL A 214 3.38 0.52 5.86
N ILE A 215 4.38 0.43 5.00
CA ILE A 215 4.33 -0.33 3.74
C ILE A 215 5.33 -1.48 3.86
N TYR A 216 4.88 -2.71 3.58
CA TYR A 216 5.79 -3.82 3.32
C TYR A 216 6.03 -3.92 1.81
N TYR A 217 7.27 -3.82 1.40
CA TYR A 217 7.68 -3.91 0.01
C TYR A 217 9.08 -4.52 -0.11
N ASP A 218 9.23 -5.58 -0.90
CA ASP A 218 10.50 -6.22 -1.23
C ASP A 218 11.41 -6.48 0.00
N ASN A 219 10.86 -7.18 0.98
CA ASN A 219 11.51 -7.47 2.26
C ASN A 219 11.94 -6.23 3.07
N MET A 220 11.35 -5.09 2.79
CA MET A 220 11.54 -3.87 3.57
C MET A 220 10.23 -3.45 4.23
N LEU A 221 10.32 -2.84 5.41
CA LEU A 221 9.25 -2.03 5.98
C LEU A 221 9.62 -0.57 5.84
N ILE A 222 8.78 0.17 5.13
CA ILE A 222 8.88 1.62 4.96
C ILE A 222 7.85 2.22 5.90
N CYS A 223 8.30 2.79 7.01
CA CYS A 223 7.43 3.30 8.07
C CYS A 223 7.37 4.82 8.02
N TYR A 224 6.17 5.37 7.84
CA TYR A 224 5.91 6.78 8.03
C TYR A 224 5.81 7.07 9.54
N VAL A 225 6.68 7.94 10.03
CA VAL A 225 6.70 8.42 11.41
C VAL A 225 6.54 9.94 11.45
N GLN A 226 6.16 10.49 12.60
CA GLN A 226 5.91 11.93 12.72
C GLN A 226 7.09 12.82 12.28
N THR A 227 8.30 12.33 12.34
CA THR A 227 9.54 13.08 12.01
C THR A 227 10.15 12.68 10.66
N GLY A 228 9.49 11.84 9.87
CA GLY A 228 10.04 11.38 8.61
C GLY A 228 9.68 9.94 8.27
N ILE A 229 10.65 9.20 7.75
CA ILE A 229 10.53 7.80 7.35
C ILE A 229 11.62 6.98 8.03
N ILE A 230 11.24 5.84 8.60
CA ILE A 230 12.17 4.81 9.07
C ILE A 230 12.05 3.59 8.14
N ILE A 231 13.19 3.04 7.74
CA ILE A 231 13.25 1.85 6.89
C ILE A 231 13.90 0.72 7.67
N TYR A 232 13.25 -0.44 7.65
CA TYR A 232 13.77 -1.68 8.21
C TYR A 232 13.98 -2.73 7.11
N ASP A 233 15.05 -3.50 7.23
CA ASP A 233 15.15 -4.82 6.62
C ASP A 233 14.19 -5.76 7.36
N ALA A 234 13.30 -6.38 6.63
CA ALA A 234 12.27 -7.28 7.09
C ALA A 234 12.40 -8.67 6.43
N THR A 235 13.59 -9.05 6.01
CA THR A 235 13.91 -10.41 5.53
C THR A 235 13.61 -11.44 6.61
N ASP A 236 13.92 -11.14 7.87
CA ASP A 236 13.44 -11.91 9.02
C ASP A 236 12.33 -11.13 9.76
N LEU A 237 11.08 -11.50 9.52
CA LEU A 237 9.91 -10.87 10.15
C LEU A 237 9.89 -11.01 11.69
N LYS A 238 10.69 -11.92 12.27
CA LYS A 238 10.80 -12.10 13.72
C LYS A 238 11.78 -11.11 14.34
N ASN A 239 12.69 -10.54 13.55
CA ASN A 239 13.70 -9.61 14.03
C ASN A 239 14.09 -8.59 12.95
N ILE A 240 13.20 -7.65 12.66
CA ILE A 240 13.50 -6.57 11.70
C ILE A 240 14.64 -5.68 12.19
N THR A 241 15.51 -5.26 11.28
CA THR A 241 16.66 -4.41 11.58
C THR A 241 16.57 -3.06 10.86
N LYS A 242 16.78 -1.97 11.59
CA LYS A 242 16.75 -0.62 11.01
C LYS A 242 17.93 -0.42 10.07
N ILE A 243 17.64 -0.05 8.82
CA ILE A 243 18.65 0.18 7.78
C ILE A 243 18.72 1.63 7.30
N GLY A 244 17.70 2.44 7.58
CA GLY A 244 17.69 3.84 7.16
C GLY A 244 16.71 4.71 7.91
N THR A 245 16.95 6.02 7.85
CA THR A 245 16.03 7.06 8.34
C THR A 245 16.14 8.28 7.43
N VAL A 246 15.00 8.85 7.04
CA VAL A 246 14.90 10.15 6.36
C VAL A 246 14.08 11.05 7.26
N ASN A 247 14.67 12.17 7.68
CA ASN A 247 14.01 13.20 8.49
C ASN A 247 13.66 14.42 7.63
N TYR A 248 12.60 15.13 7.97
CA TYR A 248 12.19 16.42 7.39
C TYR A 248 11.86 17.43 8.48
#